data_4f112efa66728b3aba1739a100cc74f9
#
_entry.id   4f112efa66728b3aba1739a100cc74f9
#
_cell.length_a   1.000
_cell.length_b   1.000
_cell.length_c   1.000
_cell.angle_alpha   90.00
_cell.angle_beta   90.00
_cell.angle_gamma   90.00
#
_symmetry.space_group_name_H-M   'P 1'
#
loop_
_entity.id
_entity.type
_entity.pdbx_description
1 polymer ?
#
loop_
_entity_poly.entity_id
_entity_poly.type
_entity_poly.pdbx_seq_one_letter_code
_entity_poly.pdbx_strand_id
1 'polypeptide(L)'
;MNWRNLKVRGIVCSCSTERGIRERENEMSGIVIEKVRKSFDTKDGVVEALKDVNLNIDSGDIYGIIGMSGAGKSTLVRCMNFLEVPTEGQVLIDGKALGDLTEKELRKQREEIGMIFQHFNLLMQKSVIDNVCFPLYIKGKKKAEARKRAAELLEIVGLGDRQNAYPAQLSGGQKQRVAIARALASDPKILLCDEATSALDPQTTSSILELLKKINKQFGITIVIITHQMSVVREICTHVAIMYEGE
;
A
#
# COMPACT_ATOMS: atom_id res chain seq x y z
N MET A 1 -10.77 -22.39 11.30
CA MET A 1 -11.82 -21.40 11.01
C MET A 1 -12.01 -21.38 9.51
N ASN A 2 -13.19 -21.71 8.99
CA ASN A 2 -13.39 -21.91 7.55
C ASN A 2 -13.70 -20.56 6.88
N TRP A 3 -12.70 -19.95 6.28
CA TRP A 3 -12.75 -18.60 5.69
C TRP A 3 -13.64 -18.49 4.44
N ARG A 4 -14.01 -19.62 3.82
CA ARG A 4 -14.83 -19.68 2.60
C ARG A 4 -16.27 -19.17 2.78
N ASN A 5 -16.75 -18.90 4.02
CA ASN A 5 -18.14 -18.52 4.30
C ASN A 5 -18.28 -17.19 5.04
N LEU A 6 -17.30 -16.30 4.98
CA LEU A 6 -17.38 -14.99 5.64
C LEU A 6 -18.20 -13.99 4.81
N LYS A 7 -19.51 -13.93 5.09
CA LYS A 7 -20.33 -12.79 4.67
C LYS A 7 -20.08 -11.62 5.63
N VAL A 8 -19.23 -10.67 5.21
CA VAL A 8 -19.09 -9.39 5.91
C VAL A 8 -20.16 -8.45 5.36
N ARG A 9 -21.10 -7.99 6.19
CA ARG A 9 -22.17 -7.07 5.77
C ARG A 9 -21.53 -5.77 5.22
N GLY A 10 -21.87 -5.45 3.96
CA GLY A 10 -21.44 -4.20 3.31
C GLY A 10 -20.08 -4.24 2.62
N ILE A 11 -19.36 -5.35 2.64
CA ILE A 11 -18.09 -5.54 1.92
C ILE A 11 -18.33 -6.53 0.79
N VAL A 12 -18.03 -6.14 -0.45
CA VAL A 12 -18.10 -7.03 -1.61
C VAL A 12 -16.83 -7.86 -1.65
N CYS A 13 -16.98 -9.19 -1.54
CA CYS A 13 -15.87 -10.11 -1.75
C CYS A 13 -15.72 -10.30 -3.28
N SER A 14 -14.70 -9.74 -3.88
CA SER A 14 -14.39 -10.00 -5.29
C SER A 14 -13.65 -11.33 -5.40
N CYS A 15 -14.43 -12.42 -5.39
CA CYS A 15 -13.92 -13.68 -5.90
C CYS A 15 -14.16 -13.63 -7.43
N SER A 16 -13.09 -13.58 -8.22
CA SER A 16 -13.14 -13.44 -9.67
C SER A 16 -13.89 -14.62 -10.29
N THR A 17 -15.15 -14.40 -10.67
CA THR A 17 -15.80 -15.20 -11.69
C THR A 17 -15.49 -14.55 -13.03
N GLU A 18 -15.02 -15.33 -14.00
CA GLU A 18 -14.59 -14.94 -15.36
C GLU A 18 -15.59 -14.06 -16.16
N ARG A 19 -16.80 -13.83 -15.67
CA ARG A 19 -17.83 -13.02 -16.32
C ARG A 19 -17.70 -11.49 -16.10
N GLY A 20 -16.90 -11.01 -15.15
CA GLY A 20 -16.77 -9.58 -14.83
C GLY A 20 -15.71 -8.83 -15.63
N ILE A 21 -14.84 -9.51 -16.33
CA ILE A 21 -13.63 -8.92 -16.96
C ILE A 21 -13.95 -8.29 -18.32
N ARG A 22 -14.97 -8.75 -19.05
CA ARG A 22 -15.23 -8.33 -20.44
C ARG A 22 -16.10 -7.08 -20.65
N GLU A 23 -16.74 -6.53 -19.63
CA GLU A 23 -17.71 -5.43 -19.85
C GLU A 23 -17.22 -4.03 -19.43
N ARG A 24 -15.96 -3.86 -18.94
CA ARG A 24 -15.42 -2.58 -18.52
C ARG A 24 -14.15 -2.16 -19.27
N GLU A 25 -14.10 -2.37 -20.55
CA GLU A 25 -12.95 -1.98 -21.40
C GLU A 25 -12.76 -0.46 -21.55
N ASN A 26 -13.58 0.41 -20.92
CA ASN A 26 -13.55 1.85 -21.20
C ASN A 26 -13.12 2.78 -20.07
N GLU A 27 -12.79 2.29 -18.85
CA GLU A 27 -12.18 3.10 -17.77
C GLU A 27 -11.28 2.23 -16.89
N MET A 28 -10.15 1.77 -17.41
CA MET A 28 -9.17 1.02 -16.60
C MET A 28 -8.31 1.98 -15.76
N SER A 29 -8.91 2.64 -14.79
CA SER A 29 -8.17 3.35 -13.75
C SER A 29 -8.10 2.50 -12.48
N GLY A 30 -6.90 2.23 -12.00
CA GLY A 30 -6.68 1.42 -10.80
C GLY A 30 -5.55 0.39 -10.97
N ILE A 31 -5.61 -0.68 -10.18
CA ILE A 31 -4.62 -1.76 -10.20
C ILE A 31 -5.29 -3.03 -10.71
N VAL A 32 -4.74 -3.63 -11.76
CA VAL A 32 -5.20 -4.93 -12.28
C VAL A 32 -4.05 -5.93 -12.18
N ILE A 33 -4.34 -7.09 -11.63
CA ILE A 33 -3.40 -8.20 -11.49
C ILE A 33 -3.99 -9.37 -12.27
N GLU A 34 -3.25 -9.86 -13.25
CA GLU A 34 -3.70 -10.92 -14.14
C GLU A 34 -2.75 -12.10 -14.11
N LYS A 35 -3.26 -13.23 -13.63
CA LYS A 35 -2.57 -14.53 -13.59
C LYS A 35 -1.16 -14.45 -12.98
N VAL A 36 -0.98 -13.58 -11.99
CA VAL A 36 0.32 -13.37 -11.38
C VAL A 36 0.75 -14.59 -10.59
N ARG A 37 1.92 -15.12 -10.94
CA ARG A 37 2.67 -16.15 -10.22
C ARG A 37 3.99 -15.59 -9.73
N LYS A 38 4.44 -16.06 -8.58
CA LYS A 38 5.77 -15.72 -8.07
C LYS A 38 6.38 -16.93 -7.36
N SER A 39 7.50 -17.39 -7.89
CA SER A 39 8.31 -18.46 -7.30
C SER A 39 9.66 -17.91 -6.87
N PHE A 40 10.21 -18.48 -5.82
CA PHE A 40 11.55 -18.18 -5.31
C PHE A 40 12.36 -19.47 -5.25
N ASP A 41 13.57 -19.45 -5.78
CA ASP A 41 14.53 -20.51 -5.63
C ASP A 41 15.15 -20.43 -4.23
N THR A 42 15.00 -21.49 -3.46
CA THR A 42 15.59 -21.62 -2.12
C THR A 42 16.54 -22.81 -2.07
N LYS A 43 17.34 -22.93 -1.01
CA LYS A 43 18.24 -24.07 -0.82
C LYS A 43 17.49 -25.41 -0.70
N ASP A 44 16.23 -25.34 -0.26
CA ASP A 44 15.37 -26.50 0.00
C ASP A 44 14.40 -26.77 -1.17
N GLY A 45 14.55 -26.07 -2.31
CA GLY A 45 13.71 -26.21 -3.49
C GLY A 45 12.99 -24.93 -3.88
N VAL A 46 12.07 -25.02 -4.85
CA VAL A 46 11.27 -23.89 -5.34
C VAL A 46 10.07 -23.67 -4.42
N VAL A 47 9.92 -22.45 -3.92
CA VAL A 47 8.76 -22.03 -3.13
C VAL A 47 7.87 -21.14 -3.99
N GLU A 48 6.66 -21.60 -4.29
CA GLU A 48 5.65 -20.83 -5.02
C GLU A 48 4.85 -19.97 -4.02
N ALA A 49 5.17 -18.68 -4.00
CA ALA A 49 4.56 -17.72 -3.07
C ALA A 49 3.24 -17.13 -3.58
N LEU A 50 3.06 -17.05 -4.91
CA LEU A 50 1.82 -16.63 -5.57
C LEU A 50 1.48 -17.62 -6.69
N LYS A 51 0.20 -18.03 -6.76
CA LYS A 51 -0.33 -19.05 -7.65
C LYS A 51 -1.55 -18.52 -8.39
N ASP A 52 -1.35 -18.00 -9.62
CA ASP A 52 -2.42 -17.54 -10.50
C ASP A 52 -3.36 -16.49 -9.88
N VAL A 53 -2.78 -15.49 -9.22
CA VAL A 53 -3.53 -14.43 -8.55
C VAL A 53 -4.15 -13.50 -9.59
N ASN A 54 -5.49 -13.30 -9.47
CA ASN A 54 -6.26 -12.39 -10.30
C ASN A 54 -7.00 -11.41 -9.39
N LEU A 55 -6.79 -10.09 -9.58
CA LEU A 55 -7.36 -9.06 -8.72
C LEU A 55 -7.58 -7.77 -9.50
N ASN A 56 -8.71 -7.11 -9.25
CA ASN A 56 -9.00 -5.77 -9.75
C ASN A 56 -9.30 -4.84 -8.57
N ILE A 57 -8.62 -3.68 -8.52
CA ILE A 57 -8.79 -2.65 -7.51
C ILE A 57 -9.11 -1.36 -8.21
N ASP A 58 -10.32 -0.84 -8.02
CA ASP A 58 -10.78 0.38 -8.65
C ASP A 58 -10.05 1.62 -8.07
N SER A 59 -9.87 2.64 -8.88
CA SER A 59 -9.26 3.89 -8.44
C SER A 59 -10.08 4.56 -7.34
N GLY A 60 -9.41 5.04 -6.30
CA GLY A 60 -10.05 5.68 -5.14
C GLY A 60 -10.60 4.71 -4.09
N ASP A 61 -10.52 3.39 -4.31
CA ASP A 61 -10.94 2.39 -3.32
C ASP A 61 -10.00 2.34 -2.10
N ILE A 62 -10.56 1.86 -0.97
CA ILE A 62 -9.78 1.35 0.15
C ILE A 62 -9.94 -0.18 0.16
N TYR A 63 -8.97 -0.86 -0.42
CA TYR A 63 -9.02 -2.29 -0.66
C TYR A 63 -8.22 -3.08 0.40
N GLY A 64 -8.85 -4.05 1.02
CA GLY A 64 -8.23 -4.93 2.00
C GLY A 64 -7.74 -6.23 1.39
N ILE A 65 -6.51 -6.66 1.71
CA ILE A 65 -6.00 -8.00 1.39
C ILE A 65 -5.71 -8.69 2.71
N ILE A 66 -6.48 -9.74 2.99
CA ILE A 66 -6.38 -10.50 4.24
C ILE A 66 -5.93 -11.93 4.00
N GLY A 67 -5.34 -12.54 4.99
CA GLY A 67 -4.91 -13.94 4.97
C GLY A 67 -3.98 -14.25 6.12
N MET A 68 -3.71 -15.53 6.32
CA MET A 68 -2.78 -15.98 7.36
C MET A 68 -1.34 -15.52 7.07
N SER A 69 -0.48 -15.58 8.09
CA SER A 69 0.96 -15.39 7.88
C SER A 69 1.47 -16.42 6.87
N GLY A 70 2.32 -15.98 5.95
CA GLY A 70 2.83 -16.86 4.87
C GLY A 70 1.89 -17.04 3.66
N ALA A 71 0.68 -16.45 3.65
CA ALA A 71 -0.27 -16.56 2.53
C ALA A 71 0.15 -15.83 1.24
N GLY A 72 1.32 -15.18 1.19
CA GLY A 72 1.81 -14.47 -0.01
C GLY A 72 1.46 -12.97 -0.08
N LYS A 73 0.75 -12.40 0.91
CA LYS A 73 0.26 -11.02 0.88
C LYS A 73 1.36 -9.97 0.64
N SER A 74 2.45 -10.01 1.40
CA SER A 74 3.57 -9.06 1.24
C SER A 74 4.29 -9.26 -0.10
N THR A 75 4.34 -10.49 -0.62
CA THR A 75 4.86 -10.77 -1.96
C THR A 75 3.98 -10.13 -3.02
N LEU A 76 2.65 -10.24 -2.88
CA LEU A 76 1.70 -9.63 -3.81
C LEU A 76 1.86 -8.11 -3.86
N VAL A 77 1.95 -7.44 -2.70
CA VAL A 77 2.18 -5.98 -2.66
C VAL A 77 3.51 -5.59 -3.28
N ARG A 78 4.56 -6.39 -3.08
CA ARG A 78 5.85 -6.14 -3.74
C ARG A 78 5.78 -6.36 -5.25
N CYS A 79 4.91 -7.23 -5.73
CA CYS A 79 4.61 -7.34 -7.16
C CYS A 79 3.81 -6.12 -7.67
N MET A 80 2.87 -5.59 -6.88
CA MET A 80 2.08 -4.39 -7.26
C MET A 80 2.94 -3.15 -7.52
N ASN A 81 4.05 -2.97 -6.79
CA ASN A 81 4.99 -1.88 -7.03
C ASN A 81 6.24 -2.33 -7.82
N PHE A 82 6.21 -3.56 -8.33
CA PHE A 82 7.28 -4.17 -9.12
C PHE A 82 8.65 -4.22 -8.40
N LEU A 83 8.66 -4.21 -7.06
CA LEU A 83 9.86 -4.53 -6.26
C LEU A 83 10.22 -6.00 -6.37
N GLU A 84 9.21 -6.86 -6.51
CA GLU A 84 9.34 -8.25 -6.93
C GLU A 84 8.74 -8.39 -8.32
N VAL A 85 9.52 -8.84 -9.27
CA VAL A 85 9.06 -9.13 -10.62
C VAL A 85 8.26 -10.42 -10.62
N PRO A 86 7.01 -10.46 -11.08
CA PRO A 86 6.27 -11.71 -11.26
C PRO A 86 7.04 -12.72 -12.10
N THR A 87 6.93 -14.00 -11.77
CA THR A 87 7.49 -15.09 -12.61
C THR A 87 6.64 -15.29 -13.86
N GLU A 88 5.32 -15.15 -13.72
CA GLU A 88 4.34 -15.20 -14.79
C GLU A 88 3.21 -14.22 -14.52
N GLY A 89 2.43 -13.90 -15.56
CA GLY A 89 1.33 -12.95 -15.48
C GLY A 89 1.79 -11.50 -15.51
N GLN A 90 0.89 -10.57 -15.25
CA GLN A 90 1.19 -9.15 -15.33
C GLN A 90 0.47 -8.33 -14.27
N VAL A 91 1.07 -7.16 -13.95
CA VAL A 91 0.49 -6.13 -13.10
C VAL A 91 0.32 -4.88 -13.96
N LEU A 92 -0.91 -4.37 -14.03
CA LEU A 92 -1.21 -3.13 -14.73
C LEU A 92 -1.60 -2.05 -13.72
N ILE A 93 -1.14 -0.83 -13.96
CA ILE A 93 -1.55 0.36 -13.22
C ILE A 93 -2.05 1.38 -14.24
N ASP A 94 -3.29 1.82 -14.08
CA ASP A 94 -3.97 2.71 -15.04
C ASP A 94 -3.83 2.20 -16.48
N GLY A 95 -4.02 0.87 -16.68
CA GLY A 95 -3.94 0.19 -17.98
C GLY A 95 -2.53 -0.03 -18.52
N LYS A 96 -1.46 0.35 -17.78
CA LYS A 96 -0.06 0.17 -18.22
C LYS A 96 0.55 -1.05 -17.54
N ALA A 97 0.99 -2.03 -18.31
CA ALA A 97 1.71 -3.19 -17.80
C ALA A 97 3.10 -2.78 -17.26
N LEU A 98 3.38 -3.05 -15.99
CA LEU A 98 4.64 -2.66 -15.37
C LEU A 98 5.85 -3.41 -15.96
N GLY A 99 5.63 -4.63 -16.45
CA GLY A 99 6.67 -5.46 -17.08
C GLY A 99 7.18 -4.93 -18.40
N ASP A 100 6.39 -4.12 -19.11
CA ASP A 100 6.73 -3.56 -20.41
C ASP A 100 7.49 -2.23 -20.30
N LEU A 101 7.58 -1.67 -19.08
CA LEU A 101 8.22 -0.39 -18.84
C LEU A 101 9.74 -0.52 -18.81
N THR A 102 10.41 0.46 -19.39
CA THR A 102 11.85 0.64 -19.19
C THR A 102 12.14 0.97 -17.73
N GLU A 103 13.38 0.74 -17.25
CA GLU A 103 13.77 1.11 -15.88
C GLU A 103 13.46 2.57 -15.53
N LYS A 104 13.62 3.49 -16.46
CA LYS A 104 13.35 4.91 -16.27
C LYS A 104 11.87 5.17 -16.08
N GLU A 105 11.02 4.55 -16.90
CA GLU A 105 9.56 4.65 -16.79
C GLU A 105 9.05 3.98 -15.52
N LEU A 106 9.59 2.81 -15.17
CA LEU A 106 9.25 2.11 -13.94
C LEU A 106 9.60 2.93 -12.69
N ARG A 107 10.75 3.60 -12.67
CA ARG A 107 11.09 4.55 -11.58
C ARG A 107 10.07 5.68 -11.49
N LYS A 108 9.67 6.24 -12.62
CA LYS A 108 8.64 7.29 -12.68
C LYS A 108 7.27 6.77 -12.19
N GLN A 109 6.89 5.54 -12.61
CA GLN A 109 5.66 4.91 -12.14
C GLN A 109 5.66 4.67 -10.63
N ARG A 110 6.79 4.23 -10.06
CA ARG A 110 6.97 4.06 -8.61
C ARG A 110 6.87 5.37 -7.82
N GLU A 111 7.09 6.52 -8.43
CA GLU A 111 6.86 7.82 -7.77
C GLU A 111 5.38 8.09 -7.50
N GLU A 112 4.48 7.46 -8.27
CA GLU A 112 3.03 7.55 -8.10
C GLU A 112 2.49 6.50 -7.10
N ILE A 113 3.38 5.66 -6.54
CA ILE A 113 3.03 4.61 -5.58
C ILE A 113 3.74 4.90 -4.25
N GLY A 114 2.98 5.32 -3.24
CA GLY A 114 3.48 5.40 -1.87
C GLY A 114 3.47 4.03 -1.21
N MET A 115 4.45 3.76 -0.35
CA MET A 115 4.49 2.52 0.44
C MET A 115 4.72 2.79 1.91
N ILE A 116 3.89 2.17 2.74
CA ILE A 116 3.99 2.16 4.20
C ILE A 116 4.28 0.72 4.63
N PHE A 117 5.39 0.55 5.31
CA PHE A 117 5.90 -0.76 5.75
C PHE A 117 5.46 -1.08 7.18
N GLN A 118 5.46 -2.34 7.54
CA GLN A 118 5.20 -2.84 8.88
C GLN A 118 6.13 -2.20 9.93
N HIS A 119 7.42 -2.10 9.63
CA HIS A 119 8.37 -1.31 10.39
C HIS A 119 8.44 0.07 9.74
N PHE A 120 8.25 1.13 10.47
CA PHE A 120 8.13 2.51 9.99
C PHE A 120 9.22 2.94 9.01
N ASN A 121 10.39 2.27 9.02
CA ASN A 121 11.55 2.50 8.15
C ASN A 121 11.96 3.98 8.06
N LEU A 122 11.88 4.68 9.20
CA LEU A 122 12.30 6.07 9.30
C LEU A 122 13.83 6.16 9.34
N LEU A 123 14.35 7.23 8.74
CA LEU A 123 15.77 7.59 8.81
C LEU A 123 16.04 8.12 10.23
N MET A 124 16.59 7.27 11.10
CA MET A 124 16.73 7.53 12.55
C MET A 124 17.61 8.75 12.85
N GLN A 125 18.57 9.05 11.97
CA GLN A 125 19.51 10.18 12.10
C GLN A 125 18.98 11.48 11.45
N LYS A 126 17.75 11.46 10.91
CA LYS A 126 17.11 12.62 10.29
C LYS A 126 15.94 13.07 11.15
N SER A 127 15.69 14.37 11.17
CA SER A 127 14.50 14.93 11.82
C SER A 127 13.20 14.44 11.15
N VAL A 128 12.08 14.65 11.80
CA VAL A 128 10.74 14.33 11.27
C VAL A 128 10.52 15.00 9.92
N ILE A 129 10.77 16.30 9.82
CA ILE A 129 10.60 17.02 8.56
C ILE A 129 11.57 16.54 7.48
N ASP A 130 12.82 16.21 7.82
CA ASP A 130 13.79 15.73 6.84
C ASP A 130 13.46 14.30 6.36
N ASN A 131 12.80 13.47 7.18
CA ASN A 131 12.24 12.20 6.74
C ASN A 131 11.15 12.40 5.67
N VAL A 132 10.26 13.38 5.85
CA VAL A 132 9.20 13.68 4.88
C VAL A 132 9.74 14.36 3.63
N CYS A 133 10.79 15.20 3.75
CA CYS A 133 11.47 15.83 2.62
C CYS A 133 12.23 14.84 1.74
N PHE A 134 12.64 13.69 2.28
CA PHE A 134 13.55 12.78 1.59
C PHE A 134 13.09 12.34 0.18
N PRO A 135 11.84 11.90 -0.03
CA PRO A 135 11.35 11.59 -1.38
C PRO A 135 11.36 12.81 -2.33
N LEU A 136 11.09 14.00 -1.81
CA LEU A 136 11.09 15.23 -2.59
C LEU A 136 12.49 15.61 -3.07
N TYR A 137 13.53 15.35 -2.25
CA TYR A 137 14.92 15.55 -2.66
C TYR A 137 15.34 14.57 -3.76
N ILE A 138 14.88 13.32 -3.69
CA ILE A 138 15.10 12.33 -4.77
C ILE A 138 14.46 12.80 -6.08
N LYS A 139 13.29 13.44 -6.01
CA LYS A 139 12.62 14.07 -7.17
C LYS A 139 13.28 15.38 -7.64
N GLY A 140 14.38 15.80 -7.03
CA GLY A 140 15.12 17.03 -7.40
C GLY A 140 14.44 18.34 -6.96
N LYS A 141 13.46 18.29 -6.03
CA LYS A 141 12.84 19.50 -5.50
C LYS A 141 13.82 20.36 -4.70
N LYS A 142 13.74 21.67 -4.83
CA LYS A 142 14.55 22.61 -4.06
C LYS A 142 14.21 22.51 -2.57
N LYS A 143 15.23 22.70 -1.71
CA LYS A 143 15.11 22.55 -0.25
C LYS A 143 13.94 23.35 0.36
N ALA A 144 13.75 24.60 -0.07
CA ALA A 144 12.65 25.44 0.43
C ALA A 144 11.27 24.89 0.06
N GLU A 145 11.09 24.45 -1.19
CA GLU A 145 9.85 23.83 -1.69
C GLU A 145 9.55 22.52 -0.96
N ALA A 146 10.55 21.65 -0.84
CA ALA A 146 10.43 20.38 -0.14
C ALA A 146 10.04 20.57 1.33
N ARG A 147 10.67 21.52 2.04
CA ARG A 147 10.33 21.80 3.44
C ARG A 147 8.93 22.38 3.60
N LYS A 148 8.49 23.27 2.69
CA LYS A 148 7.12 23.79 2.69
C LYS A 148 6.10 22.64 2.55
N ARG A 149 6.27 21.80 1.53
CA ARG A 149 5.38 20.65 1.30
C ARG A 149 5.40 19.66 2.47
N ALA A 150 6.57 19.37 3.02
CA ALA A 150 6.70 18.48 4.18
C ALA A 150 6.00 19.04 5.43
N ALA A 151 6.09 20.35 5.68
CA ALA A 151 5.40 20.98 6.79
C ALA A 151 3.86 20.86 6.63
N GLU A 152 3.32 21.13 5.43
CA GLU A 152 1.89 20.96 5.13
C GLU A 152 1.42 19.52 5.40
N LEU A 153 2.21 18.53 4.97
CA LEU A 153 1.89 17.12 5.21
C LEU A 153 1.95 16.74 6.70
N LEU A 154 2.90 17.31 7.44
CA LEU A 154 2.99 17.09 8.88
C LEU A 154 1.80 17.70 9.63
N GLU A 155 1.25 18.83 9.20
CA GLU A 155 0.00 19.38 9.72
C GLU A 155 -1.17 18.40 9.45
N ILE A 156 -1.28 17.86 8.23
CA ILE A 156 -2.34 16.90 7.86
C ILE A 156 -2.33 15.66 8.75
N VAL A 157 -1.13 15.16 9.10
CA VAL A 157 -1.01 13.98 9.99
C VAL A 157 -1.00 14.35 11.47
N GLY A 158 -1.14 15.63 11.83
CA GLY A 158 -1.21 16.10 13.22
C GLY A 158 0.13 16.09 13.95
N LEU A 159 1.23 16.41 13.25
CA LEU A 159 2.59 16.47 13.79
C LEU A 159 3.30 17.79 13.44
N GLY A 160 2.56 18.87 13.21
CA GLY A 160 3.11 20.18 12.88
C GLY A 160 4.05 20.74 13.94
N ASP A 161 3.78 20.45 15.24
CA ASP A 161 4.60 20.83 16.38
C ASP A 161 5.87 19.97 16.58
N ARG A 162 5.99 18.85 15.85
CA ARG A 162 7.07 17.85 16.00
C ARG A 162 8.07 17.82 14.85
N GLN A 163 8.06 18.82 13.98
CA GLN A 163 8.89 18.86 12.77
C GLN A 163 10.39 18.67 13.02
N ASN A 164 10.90 19.22 14.12
CA ASN A 164 12.32 19.15 14.48
C ASN A 164 12.68 17.96 15.39
N ALA A 165 11.70 17.17 15.82
CA ALA A 165 11.95 15.98 16.63
C ALA A 165 12.66 14.89 15.79
N TYR A 166 13.29 13.93 16.46
CA TYR A 166 13.89 12.75 15.85
C TYR A 166 13.00 11.52 16.10
N PRO A 167 13.07 10.49 15.23
CA PRO A 167 12.23 9.28 15.39
C PRO A 167 12.37 8.61 16.75
N ALA A 168 13.53 8.67 17.40
CA ALA A 168 13.73 8.11 18.74
C ALA A 168 12.87 8.78 19.83
N GLN A 169 12.41 10.01 19.60
CA GLN A 169 11.61 10.80 20.53
C GLN A 169 10.10 10.63 20.31
N LEU A 170 9.69 9.77 19.37
CA LEU A 170 8.31 9.59 18.95
C LEU A 170 7.72 8.28 19.45
N SER A 171 6.42 8.30 19.80
CA SER A 171 5.64 7.08 20.00
C SER A 171 5.48 6.27 18.70
N GLY A 172 5.05 5.01 18.79
CA GLY A 172 4.77 4.17 17.62
C GLY A 172 3.78 4.81 16.65
N GLY A 173 2.67 5.32 17.18
CA GLY A 173 1.66 6.01 16.35
C GLY A 173 2.18 7.30 15.71
N GLN A 174 3.03 8.07 16.40
CA GLN A 174 3.68 9.24 15.80
C GLN A 174 4.64 8.84 14.69
N LYS A 175 5.45 7.80 14.88
CA LYS A 175 6.33 7.25 13.83
C LYS A 175 5.53 6.83 12.60
N GLN A 176 4.37 6.18 12.81
CA GLN A 176 3.48 5.79 11.72
C GLN A 176 2.92 7.01 10.96
N ARG A 177 2.51 8.05 11.66
CA ARG A 177 2.07 9.30 11.04
C ARG A 177 3.17 9.97 10.21
N VAL A 178 4.43 9.93 10.66
CA VAL A 178 5.58 10.40 9.86
C VAL A 178 5.77 9.53 8.63
N ALA A 179 5.66 8.20 8.74
CA ALA A 179 5.76 7.29 7.60
C ALA A 179 4.66 7.55 6.55
N ILE A 180 3.42 7.83 7.01
CA ILE A 180 2.30 8.23 6.14
C ILE A 180 2.62 9.57 5.44
N ALA A 181 3.04 10.61 6.18
CA ALA A 181 3.39 11.91 5.60
C ALA A 181 4.51 11.77 4.55
N ARG A 182 5.53 10.95 4.83
CA ARG A 182 6.61 10.65 3.89
C ARG A 182 6.10 9.94 2.62
N ALA A 183 5.20 8.98 2.76
CA ALA A 183 4.61 8.29 1.61
C ALA A 183 3.77 9.24 0.74
N LEU A 184 3.09 10.21 1.35
CA LEU A 184 2.31 11.24 0.65
C LEU A 184 3.16 12.33 -0.02
N ALA A 185 4.44 12.46 0.34
CA ALA A 185 5.29 13.53 -0.15
C ALA A 185 5.47 13.53 -1.69
N SER A 186 5.39 12.35 -2.30
CA SER A 186 5.47 12.18 -3.75
C SER A 186 4.18 12.50 -4.50
N ASP A 187 3.10 12.88 -3.83
CA ASP A 187 1.76 13.01 -4.39
C ASP A 187 1.30 11.72 -5.09
N PRO A 188 1.31 10.56 -4.39
CA PRO A 188 1.02 9.28 -4.99
C PRO A 188 -0.47 9.15 -5.33
N LYS A 189 -0.79 8.35 -6.38
CA LYS A 189 -2.15 7.92 -6.72
C LYS A 189 -2.56 6.68 -5.93
N ILE A 190 -1.59 5.86 -5.56
CA ILE A 190 -1.76 4.58 -4.87
C ILE A 190 -0.94 4.59 -3.58
N LEU A 191 -1.52 4.12 -2.49
CA LEU A 191 -0.85 3.93 -1.21
C LEU A 191 -0.94 2.47 -0.79
N LEU A 192 0.19 1.78 -0.79
CA LEU A 192 0.30 0.38 -0.36
C LEU A 192 0.68 0.32 1.12
N CYS A 193 -0.13 -0.31 1.94
CA CYS A 193 0.05 -0.43 3.38
C CYS A 193 0.31 -1.90 3.76
N ASP A 194 1.57 -2.28 3.96
CA ASP A 194 1.95 -3.62 4.37
C ASP A 194 1.98 -3.72 5.90
N GLU A 195 0.93 -4.29 6.49
CA GLU A 195 0.74 -4.45 7.94
C GLU A 195 0.98 -3.17 8.76
N ALA A 196 0.57 -2.03 8.23
CA ALA A 196 0.89 -0.69 8.74
C ALA A 196 0.40 -0.41 10.17
N THR A 197 -0.43 -1.26 10.75
CA THR A 197 -0.99 -1.10 12.11
C THR A 197 -0.66 -2.25 13.05
N SER A 198 0.07 -3.28 12.60
CA SER A 198 0.30 -4.51 13.37
C SER A 198 1.12 -4.30 14.66
N ALA A 199 1.94 -3.24 14.71
CA ALA A 199 2.78 -2.90 15.86
C ALA A 199 2.17 -1.83 16.78
N LEU A 200 0.88 -1.49 16.59
CA LEU A 200 0.19 -0.42 17.31
C LEU A 200 -0.89 -0.99 18.25
N ASP A 201 -1.15 -0.28 19.34
CA ASP A 201 -2.29 -0.57 20.19
C ASP A 201 -3.63 -0.26 19.49
N PRO A 202 -4.77 -0.82 19.94
CA PRO A 202 -6.06 -0.68 19.26
C PRO A 202 -6.52 0.78 19.10
N GLN A 203 -6.31 1.64 20.09
CA GLN A 203 -6.74 3.04 20.04
C GLN A 203 -5.91 3.83 18.99
N THR A 204 -4.61 3.62 18.98
CA THR A 204 -3.71 4.21 18.00
C THR A 204 -4.04 3.67 16.59
N THR A 205 -4.35 2.37 16.47
CA THR A 205 -4.78 1.75 15.21
C THR A 205 -6.00 2.47 14.63
N SER A 206 -7.09 2.62 15.40
CA SER A 206 -8.29 3.33 14.94
C SER A 206 -7.99 4.77 14.50
N SER A 207 -7.14 5.47 15.24
CA SER A 207 -6.71 6.83 14.89
C SER A 207 -5.92 6.89 13.57
N ILE A 208 -5.10 5.89 13.26
CA ILE A 208 -4.40 5.78 11.97
C ILE A 208 -5.37 5.43 10.84
N LEU A 209 -6.33 4.53 11.07
CA LEU A 209 -7.35 4.17 10.07
C LEU A 209 -8.25 5.37 9.72
N GLU A 210 -8.66 6.17 10.71
CA GLU A 210 -9.39 7.41 10.46
C GLU A 210 -8.57 8.42 9.64
N LEU A 211 -7.28 8.53 9.91
CA LEU A 211 -6.37 9.36 9.12
C LEU A 211 -6.30 8.88 7.68
N LEU A 212 -6.16 7.56 7.44
CA LEU A 212 -6.14 6.99 6.09
C LEU A 212 -7.47 7.22 5.34
N LYS A 213 -8.62 7.12 6.02
CA LYS A 213 -9.94 7.49 5.43
C LYS A 213 -9.98 8.95 5.01
N LYS A 214 -9.49 9.86 5.86
CA LYS A 214 -9.41 11.28 5.51
C LYS A 214 -8.55 11.52 4.28
N ILE A 215 -7.37 10.89 4.22
CA ILE A 215 -6.43 10.98 3.11
C ILE A 215 -7.08 10.47 1.81
N ASN A 216 -7.68 9.28 1.84
CA ASN A 216 -8.40 8.72 0.69
C ASN A 216 -9.46 9.70 0.18
N LYS A 217 -10.34 10.19 1.08
CA LYS A 217 -11.43 11.10 0.72
C LYS A 217 -10.92 12.47 0.22
N GLN A 218 -9.87 13.00 0.82
CA GLN A 218 -9.34 14.33 0.50
C GLN A 218 -8.56 14.36 -0.81
N PHE A 219 -7.78 13.32 -1.09
CA PHE A 219 -6.86 13.27 -2.22
C PHE A 219 -7.29 12.30 -3.34
N GLY A 220 -8.35 11.51 -3.14
CA GLY A 220 -8.79 10.50 -4.11
C GLY A 220 -7.80 9.34 -4.30
N ILE A 221 -6.91 9.11 -3.32
CA ILE A 221 -5.84 8.10 -3.42
C ILE A 221 -6.43 6.71 -3.22
N THR A 222 -6.08 5.76 -4.09
CA THR A 222 -6.36 4.33 -3.89
C THR A 222 -5.50 3.80 -2.75
N ILE A 223 -6.10 3.13 -1.76
CA ILE A 223 -5.36 2.57 -0.63
C ILE A 223 -5.51 1.05 -0.62
N VAL A 224 -4.39 0.33 -0.64
CA VAL A 224 -4.36 -1.13 -0.49
C VAL A 224 -3.79 -1.47 0.88
N ILE A 225 -4.58 -2.14 1.72
CA ILE A 225 -4.21 -2.48 3.09
C ILE A 225 -4.03 -3.99 3.21
N ILE A 226 -2.81 -4.41 3.52
CA ILE A 226 -2.54 -5.77 3.96
C ILE A 226 -2.67 -5.86 5.47
N THR A 227 -3.44 -6.83 5.91
CA THR A 227 -3.59 -7.10 7.34
C THR A 227 -4.06 -8.54 7.59
N HIS A 228 -3.77 -9.04 8.77
CA HIS A 228 -4.40 -10.26 9.31
C HIS A 228 -5.52 -9.93 10.32
N GLN A 229 -5.78 -8.64 10.58
CA GLN A 229 -6.75 -8.17 11.57
C GLN A 229 -8.10 -7.84 10.90
N MET A 230 -9.12 -8.66 11.18
CA MET A 230 -10.49 -8.46 10.64
C MET A 230 -11.13 -7.15 11.12
N SER A 231 -10.75 -6.63 12.29
CA SER A 231 -11.21 -5.33 12.80
C SER A 231 -10.82 -4.20 11.85
N VAL A 232 -9.57 -4.18 11.38
CA VAL A 232 -9.07 -3.18 10.43
C VAL A 232 -9.89 -3.19 9.14
N VAL A 233 -10.12 -4.39 8.57
CA VAL A 233 -10.89 -4.53 7.33
C VAL A 233 -12.31 -3.99 7.49
N ARG A 234 -13.01 -4.37 8.57
CA ARG A 234 -14.38 -3.92 8.84
C ARG A 234 -14.48 -2.41 9.05
N GLU A 235 -13.43 -1.82 9.59
CA GLU A 235 -13.42 -0.40 9.94
C GLU A 235 -13.22 0.51 8.72
N ILE A 236 -12.39 0.09 7.75
CA ILE A 236 -11.95 1.02 6.70
C ILE A 236 -12.19 0.53 5.27
N CYS A 237 -12.14 -0.79 5.00
CA CYS A 237 -12.13 -1.29 3.63
C CYS A 237 -13.51 -1.25 2.97
N THR A 238 -13.56 -0.86 1.69
CA THR A 238 -14.73 -0.91 0.82
C THR A 238 -14.86 -2.28 0.16
N HIS A 239 -13.73 -2.87 -0.24
CA HIS A 239 -13.63 -4.20 -0.83
C HIS A 239 -12.56 -5.03 -0.13
N VAL A 240 -12.63 -6.34 -0.24
CA VAL A 240 -11.66 -7.23 0.37
C VAL A 240 -11.39 -8.46 -0.49
N ALA A 241 -10.12 -8.83 -0.61
CA ALA A 241 -9.67 -10.13 -1.09
C ALA A 241 -9.15 -10.97 0.07
N ILE A 242 -9.39 -12.27 0.01
CA ILE A 242 -8.88 -13.25 0.97
C ILE A 242 -7.82 -14.07 0.26
N MET A 243 -6.59 -14.03 0.77
CA MET A 243 -5.50 -14.85 0.28
C MET A 243 -5.31 -16.10 1.15
N TYR A 244 -5.19 -17.24 0.51
CA TYR A 244 -4.93 -18.52 1.14
C TYR A 244 -3.92 -19.31 0.30
N GLU A 245 -2.77 -19.69 0.88
CA GLU A 245 -1.72 -20.51 0.23
C GLU A 245 -1.26 -20.01 -1.15
N GLY A 246 -1.20 -18.69 -1.32
CA GLY A 246 -0.72 -18.05 -2.56
C GLY A 246 -1.82 -17.79 -3.61
N GLU A 247 -3.08 -18.09 -3.29
CA GLU A 247 -4.25 -17.85 -4.13
C GLU A 247 -5.12 -16.73 -3.57
#